data_c3d49799b3a1aa1a7adba7d3e3c79812
#
_entry.id   c3d49799b3a1aa1a7adba7d3e3c79812
#
_cell.length_a   1.000
_cell.length_b   1.000
_cell.length_c   1.000
_cell.angle_alpha   90.00
_cell.angle_beta   90.00
_cell.angle_gamma   90.00
#
_symmetry.space_group_name_H-M   'P 1'
#
loop_
_entity.id
_entity.type
_entity.pdbx_description
1 polymer ?
#
loop_
_entity_poly.entity_id
_entity_poly.type
_entity_poly.pdbx_seq_one_letter_code
_entity_poly.pdbx_strand_id
1 'polypeptide(L)'
;MKRRMFIAAAAVTMFAGTALAQSGPVNFAFIGELSGAGAVSSTNFRDGALMAIDEINAKGGLLGRKIELKQYDTQTNPGTARSQMQKAIDEEPYVILGPIFSGIVKVSMMLGEQAEIPMIIGGEASDLTQQGAKYLFRTSFGQQVSMPKIANYIRDVVKAKNVAVVWVNNDFGKGGRDNFKKEMDSRGIKVAADLSTESGQTDFAADVVKAKAANAEAIFVYVNEEESARFLREARKQGVSVPLIGETTLLGQKVIDLAGDAANGARGHVGLSADIPVPAVAEVKNKFNARFKYVPDHNGIKGYTGVYAAAYATGKLGKLDRKALAASLHGMTIAPKDEPGILIETTWDAKGDIDRVSYVAEVVNGKQTITGELPKLGK
;
A
#
# COMPACT_ATOMS: atom_id res chain seq x y z
N MET A 1 -56.41 18.89 69.58
CA MET A 1 -55.83 19.62 68.41
C MET A 1 -54.71 18.76 67.84
N LYS A 2 -54.95 18.03 66.71
CA LYS A 2 -53.95 17.18 66.08
C LYS A 2 -53.49 17.89 64.77
N ARG A 3 -52.22 18.34 64.71
CA ARG A 3 -51.57 18.88 63.52
C ARG A 3 -51.16 17.73 62.63
N ARG A 4 -51.66 17.68 61.41
CA ARG A 4 -51.22 16.80 60.34
C ARG A 4 -50.12 17.50 59.57
N MET A 5 -48.92 16.92 59.62
CA MET A 5 -47.80 17.29 58.74
C MET A 5 -47.95 16.58 57.39
N PHE A 6 -48.04 17.38 56.30
CA PHE A 6 -47.95 16.86 54.96
C PHE A 6 -46.49 16.85 54.53
N ILE A 7 -45.93 15.69 54.22
CA ILE A 7 -44.62 15.55 53.58
C ILE A 7 -44.85 15.52 52.07
N ALA A 8 -44.41 16.54 51.37
CA ALA A 8 -44.39 16.59 49.91
C ALA A 8 -43.13 15.86 49.44
N ALA A 9 -43.28 14.71 48.82
CA ALA A 9 -42.18 13.99 48.14
C ALA A 9 -42.00 14.64 46.74
N ALA A 10 -40.89 15.32 46.53
CA ALA A 10 -40.47 15.80 45.19
C ALA A 10 -39.84 14.63 44.43
N ALA A 11 -40.52 14.09 43.41
CA ALA A 11 -39.98 13.14 42.47
C ALA A 11 -39.04 13.89 41.48
N VAL A 12 -37.73 13.69 41.64
CA VAL A 12 -36.72 14.11 40.66
C VAL A 12 -36.72 13.11 39.50
N THR A 13 -37.40 13.44 38.43
CA THR A 13 -37.29 12.68 37.15
C THR A 13 -35.95 12.99 36.49
N MET A 14 -34.98 12.09 36.64
CA MET A 14 -33.76 12.07 35.82
C MET A 14 -34.15 11.76 34.36
N PHE A 15 -34.15 12.77 33.52
CA PHE A 15 -34.12 12.59 32.07
C PHE A 15 -32.73 12.05 31.72
N ALA A 16 -32.57 10.72 31.64
CA ALA A 16 -31.49 10.10 30.96
C ALA A 16 -31.67 10.43 29.46
N GLY A 17 -30.98 11.47 29.01
CA GLY A 17 -30.87 11.74 27.56
C GLY A 17 -30.26 10.53 26.88
N THR A 18 -31.11 9.74 26.24
CA THR A 18 -30.65 8.75 25.26
C THR A 18 -29.99 9.52 24.15
N ALA A 19 -28.65 9.59 24.16
CA ALA A 19 -27.91 9.93 22.99
C ALA A 19 -28.39 8.95 21.90
N LEU A 20 -29.07 9.48 20.89
CA LEU A 20 -29.45 8.70 19.71
C LEU A 20 -28.14 8.15 19.14
N ALA A 21 -27.79 6.92 19.50
CA ALA A 21 -26.71 6.20 18.88
C ALA A 21 -27.01 6.21 17.37
N GLN A 22 -26.14 6.80 16.60
CA GLN A 22 -26.28 6.89 15.14
C GLN A 22 -26.45 5.46 14.62
N SER A 23 -27.70 5.07 14.32
CA SER A 23 -28.07 3.72 13.90
C SER A 23 -27.66 3.52 12.44
N GLY A 24 -27.07 2.39 12.13
CA GLY A 24 -26.65 2.01 10.78
C GLY A 24 -25.15 1.72 10.65
N PRO A 25 -24.73 1.15 9.55
CA PRO A 25 -23.32 0.79 9.33
C PRO A 25 -22.44 2.04 9.20
N VAL A 26 -21.13 1.83 9.35
CA VAL A 26 -20.10 2.81 8.98
C VAL A 26 -19.68 2.51 7.54
N ASN A 27 -20.01 3.39 6.62
CA ASN A 27 -19.70 3.20 5.20
C ASN A 27 -18.23 3.49 4.93
N PHE A 28 -17.52 2.50 4.37
CA PHE A 28 -16.23 2.67 3.71
C PHE A 28 -16.44 2.58 2.20
N ALA A 29 -15.63 3.30 1.43
CA ALA A 29 -15.59 3.17 -0.02
C ALA A 29 -14.26 2.54 -0.43
N PHE A 30 -14.29 1.55 -1.31
CA PHE A 30 -13.11 1.07 -2.03
C PHE A 30 -13.16 1.63 -3.45
N ILE A 31 -12.15 2.38 -3.83
CA ILE A 31 -11.96 2.89 -5.18
C ILE A 31 -10.72 2.23 -5.73
N GLY A 32 -10.87 1.39 -6.74
CA GLY A 32 -9.74 0.62 -7.22
C GLY A 32 -9.88 0.19 -8.67
N GLU A 33 -8.79 -0.28 -9.21
CA GLU A 33 -8.63 -0.80 -10.57
C GLU A 33 -9.12 -2.26 -10.60
N LEU A 34 -10.43 -2.49 -10.44
CA LEU A 34 -11.00 -3.86 -10.40
C LEU A 34 -11.05 -4.53 -11.79
N SER A 35 -10.86 -3.75 -12.85
CA SER A 35 -10.67 -4.22 -14.22
C SER A 35 -9.54 -3.44 -14.91
N GLY A 36 -9.07 -3.95 -16.05
CA GLY A 36 -7.92 -3.40 -16.77
C GLY A 36 -6.57 -3.84 -16.16
N ALA A 37 -5.50 -3.08 -16.45
CA ALA A 37 -4.12 -3.44 -16.12
C ALA A 37 -3.84 -3.52 -14.60
N GLY A 38 -4.61 -2.83 -13.77
CA GLY A 38 -4.44 -2.81 -12.31
C GLY A 38 -5.23 -3.87 -11.56
N ALA A 39 -5.98 -4.72 -12.26
CA ALA A 39 -6.97 -5.61 -11.63
C ALA A 39 -6.38 -6.57 -10.59
N VAL A 40 -5.20 -7.10 -10.82
CA VAL A 40 -4.54 -8.04 -9.89
C VAL A 40 -4.21 -7.34 -8.57
N SER A 41 -3.49 -6.22 -8.63
CA SER A 41 -3.03 -5.46 -7.46
C SER A 41 -4.21 -4.93 -6.64
N SER A 42 -5.21 -4.37 -7.33
CA SER A 42 -6.40 -3.82 -6.67
C SER A 42 -7.31 -4.87 -6.06
N THR A 43 -7.49 -6.01 -6.72
CA THR A 43 -8.25 -7.14 -6.16
C THR A 43 -7.60 -7.65 -4.89
N ASN A 44 -6.27 -7.77 -4.88
CA ASN A 44 -5.52 -8.14 -3.67
C ASN A 44 -5.77 -7.15 -2.52
N PHE A 45 -5.63 -5.85 -2.77
CA PHE A 45 -5.86 -4.82 -1.76
C PHE A 45 -7.29 -4.87 -1.21
N ARG A 46 -8.29 -4.94 -2.10
CA ARG A 46 -9.70 -5.06 -1.73
C ARG A 46 -9.96 -6.29 -0.84
N ASP A 47 -9.42 -7.43 -1.22
CA ASP A 47 -9.64 -8.68 -0.51
C ASP A 47 -9.00 -8.66 0.88
N GLY A 48 -7.83 -8.05 1.02
CA GLY A 48 -7.22 -7.77 2.31
C GLY A 48 -8.08 -6.85 3.17
N ALA A 49 -8.61 -5.77 2.58
CA ALA A 49 -9.52 -4.86 3.28
C ALA A 49 -10.82 -5.55 3.72
N LEU A 50 -11.42 -6.37 2.86
CA LEU A 50 -12.62 -7.15 3.19
C LEU A 50 -12.36 -8.11 4.35
N MET A 51 -11.20 -8.78 4.37
CA MET A 51 -10.84 -9.68 5.46
C MET A 51 -10.73 -8.94 6.79
N ALA A 52 -10.06 -7.79 6.81
CA ALA A 52 -9.94 -6.96 8.01
C ALA A 52 -11.31 -6.44 8.50
N ILE A 53 -12.18 -5.99 7.57
CA ILE A 53 -13.54 -5.53 7.88
C ILE A 53 -14.34 -6.66 8.53
N ASP A 54 -14.29 -7.88 8.01
CA ASP A 54 -15.01 -9.00 8.58
C ASP A 54 -14.50 -9.37 9.98
N GLU A 55 -13.17 -9.34 10.19
CA GLU A 55 -12.60 -9.59 11.51
C GLU A 55 -13.01 -8.52 12.53
N ILE A 56 -13.04 -7.25 12.14
CA ILE A 56 -13.50 -6.15 13.00
C ILE A 56 -15.00 -6.28 13.27
N ASN A 57 -15.80 -6.58 12.26
CA ASN A 57 -17.24 -6.77 12.40
C ASN A 57 -17.60 -7.96 13.30
N ALA A 58 -16.82 -9.03 13.22
CA ALA A 58 -16.98 -10.18 14.11
C ALA A 58 -16.68 -9.86 15.58
N LYS A 59 -15.85 -8.85 15.83
CA LYS A 59 -15.51 -8.33 17.18
C LYS A 59 -16.46 -7.23 17.67
N GLY A 60 -17.56 -6.97 16.97
CA GLY A 60 -18.55 -5.95 17.35
C GLY A 60 -18.52 -4.68 16.50
N GLY A 61 -17.67 -4.61 15.49
CA GLY A 61 -17.58 -3.49 14.54
C GLY A 61 -16.80 -2.30 15.05
N LEU A 62 -16.88 -1.20 14.32
CA LEU A 62 -16.23 0.06 14.65
C LEU A 62 -17.15 0.90 15.55
N LEU A 63 -16.74 1.11 16.79
CA LEU A 63 -17.57 1.77 17.82
C LEU A 63 -18.98 1.15 17.94
N GLY A 64 -19.08 -0.18 17.90
CA GLY A 64 -20.34 -0.91 17.99
C GLY A 64 -21.18 -0.96 16.72
N ARG A 65 -20.65 -0.47 15.59
CA ARG A 65 -21.34 -0.40 14.30
C ARG A 65 -20.59 -1.24 13.27
N LYS A 66 -21.31 -2.01 12.44
CA LYS A 66 -20.70 -2.76 11.34
C LYS A 66 -20.10 -1.82 10.30
N ILE A 67 -18.93 -2.17 9.78
CA ILE A 67 -18.35 -1.52 8.62
C ILE A 67 -18.93 -2.18 7.36
N GLU A 68 -19.40 -1.38 6.41
CA GLU A 68 -19.79 -1.83 5.06
C GLU A 68 -18.87 -1.22 4.03
N LEU A 69 -18.42 -2.04 3.06
CA LEU A 69 -17.52 -1.62 1.98
C LEU A 69 -18.26 -1.56 0.65
N LYS A 70 -18.46 -0.36 0.14
CA LYS A 70 -18.93 -0.15 -1.24
C LYS A 70 -17.76 -0.09 -2.19
N GLN A 71 -17.89 -0.67 -3.37
CA GLN A 71 -16.79 -0.83 -4.33
C GLN A 71 -17.09 -0.06 -5.63
N TYR A 72 -16.05 0.62 -6.14
CA TYR A 72 -16.10 1.46 -7.33
C TYR A 72 -14.91 1.11 -8.22
N ASP A 73 -15.21 0.61 -9.42
CA ASP A 73 -14.19 0.21 -10.39
C ASP A 73 -13.75 1.38 -11.25
N THR A 74 -12.47 1.73 -11.18
CA THR A 74 -11.85 2.78 -12.00
C THR A 74 -11.52 2.31 -13.42
N GLN A 75 -11.58 0.99 -13.68
CA GLN A 75 -11.21 0.37 -14.95
C GLN A 75 -9.76 0.68 -15.38
N THR A 76 -8.90 1.02 -14.43
CA THR A 76 -7.54 1.56 -14.69
C THR A 76 -7.56 2.78 -15.64
N ASN A 77 -8.66 3.52 -15.66
CA ASN A 77 -8.87 4.68 -16.53
C ASN A 77 -8.98 5.98 -15.73
N PRO A 78 -8.16 7.00 -16.02
CA PRO A 78 -8.15 8.28 -15.29
C PRO A 78 -9.51 9.00 -15.27
N GLY A 79 -10.24 9.01 -16.39
CA GLY A 79 -11.55 9.65 -16.47
C GLY A 79 -12.61 8.93 -15.64
N THR A 80 -12.65 7.60 -15.75
CA THR A 80 -13.52 6.74 -14.94
C THR A 80 -13.18 6.88 -13.46
N ALA A 81 -11.90 6.94 -13.09
CA ALA A 81 -11.46 7.11 -11.71
C ALA A 81 -12.04 8.38 -11.06
N ARG A 82 -11.98 9.52 -11.76
CA ARG A 82 -12.57 10.76 -11.27
C ARG A 82 -14.09 10.66 -11.06
N SER A 83 -14.81 10.08 -12.01
CA SER A 83 -16.26 9.92 -11.90
C SER A 83 -16.66 8.93 -10.79
N GLN A 84 -15.93 7.84 -10.62
CA GLN A 84 -16.17 6.87 -9.54
C GLN A 84 -15.80 7.45 -8.16
N MET A 85 -14.75 8.26 -8.08
CA MET A 85 -14.39 8.98 -6.85
C MET A 85 -15.52 9.95 -6.46
N GLN A 86 -16.03 10.74 -7.42
CA GLN A 86 -17.15 11.66 -7.14
C GLN A 86 -18.38 10.89 -6.67
N LYS A 87 -18.75 9.80 -7.38
CA LYS A 87 -19.87 8.96 -6.96
C LYS A 87 -19.72 8.39 -5.55
N ALA A 88 -18.51 7.98 -5.19
CA ALA A 88 -18.24 7.50 -3.84
C ALA A 88 -18.38 8.60 -2.80
N ILE A 89 -17.89 9.82 -3.09
CA ILE A 89 -17.99 11.00 -2.21
C ILE A 89 -19.44 11.39 -1.97
N ASP A 90 -20.29 11.35 -3.00
CA ASP A 90 -21.71 11.67 -2.91
C ASP A 90 -22.49 10.74 -1.95
N GLU A 91 -21.92 9.55 -1.67
CA GLU A 91 -22.45 8.59 -0.70
C GLU A 91 -21.85 8.74 0.71
N GLU A 92 -21.07 9.79 0.92
CA GLU A 92 -20.50 10.21 2.21
C GLU A 92 -19.78 9.11 3.00
N PRO A 93 -18.79 8.38 2.42
CA PRO A 93 -18.07 7.34 3.15
C PRO A 93 -17.24 7.94 4.29
N TYR A 94 -17.05 7.18 5.36
CA TYR A 94 -16.21 7.59 6.47
C TYR A 94 -14.72 7.57 6.10
N VAL A 95 -14.29 6.54 5.33
CA VAL A 95 -12.93 6.36 4.82
C VAL A 95 -12.99 5.87 3.37
N ILE A 96 -12.07 6.33 2.55
CA ILE A 96 -11.82 5.80 1.20
C ILE A 96 -10.55 4.93 1.25
N LEU A 97 -10.65 3.71 0.73
CA LEU A 97 -9.54 2.77 0.53
C LEU A 97 -9.18 2.75 -0.94
N GLY A 98 -7.88 2.86 -1.25
CA GLY A 98 -7.40 3.02 -2.63
C GLY A 98 -7.46 4.48 -3.14
N PRO A 99 -7.21 4.70 -4.44
CA PRO A 99 -6.76 3.77 -5.47
C PRO A 99 -5.34 3.21 -5.25
N ILE A 100 -4.94 2.26 -6.12
CA ILE A 100 -3.65 1.58 -5.97
C ILE A 100 -2.61 2.14 -6.94
N PHE A 101 -2.95 2.37 -8.20
CA PHE A 101 -2.01 2.89 -9.19
C PHE A 101 -1.79 4.39 -9.00
N SER A 102 -0.52 4.81 -8.95
CA SER A 102 -0.13 6.20 -8.66
C SER A 102 -0.79 7.22 -9.60
N GLY A 103 -0.89 6.93 -10.90
CA GLY A 103 -1.55 7.80 -11.87
C GLY A 103 -3.07 7.94 -11.60
N ILE A 104 -3.72 6.89 -11.13
CA ILE A 104 -5.14 6.89 -10.77
C ILE A 104 -5.35 7.68 -9.46
N VAL A 105 -4.47 7.48 -8.47
CA VAL A 105 -4.47 8.31 -7.24
C VAL A 105 -4.34 9.78 -7.60
N LYS A 106 -3.36 10.14 -8.42
CA LYS A 106 -3.02 11.51 -8.78
C LYS A 106 -4.19 12.28 -9.40
N VAL A 107 -4.97 11.64 -10.26
CA VAL A 107 -6.11 12.29 -10.93
C VAL A 107 -7.38 12.37 -10.08
N SER A 108 -7.45 11.62 -8.98
CA SER A 108 -8.67 11.50 -8.15
C SER A 108 -8.50 12.00 -6.72
N MET A 109 -7.27 12.01 -6.17
CA MET A 109 -7.04 12.31 -4.75
C MET A 109 -7.54 13.70 -4.30
N MET A 110 -7.47 14.70 -5.18
CA MET A 110 -7.91 16.06 -4.83
C MET A 110 -9.42 16.17 -4.60
N LEU A 111 -10.21 15.26 -5.17
CA LEU A 111 -11.65 15.19 -4.88
C LEU A 111 -11.90 14.74 -3.43
N GLY A 112 -11.20 13.70 -2.99
CA GLY A 112 -11.29 13.24 -1.59
C GLY A 112 -10.72 14.25 -0.59
N GLU A 113 -9.62 14.92 -0.96
CA GLU A 113 -9.04 16.01 -0.16
C GLU A 113 -10.03 17.16 0.03
N GLN A 114 -10.70 17.62 -1.04
CA GLN A 114 -11.72 18.67 -1.00
C GLN A 114 -12.98 18.26 -0.23
N ALA A 115 -13.33 16.98 -0.28
CA ALA A 115 -14.44 16.41 0.50
C ALA A 115 -14.07 16.11 1.97
N GLU A 116 -12.83 16.37 2.36
CA GLU A 116 -12.31 16.12 3.71
C GLU A 116 -12.52 14.67 4.18
N ILE A 117 -12.30 13.71 3.27
CA ILE A 117 -12.46 12.26 3.55
C ILE A 117 -11.06 11.61 3.61
N PRO A 118 -10.70 10.97 4.74
CA PRO A 118 -9.43 10.25 4.83
C PRO A 118 -9.33 9.15 3.76
N MET A 119 -8.25 9.17 3.00
CA MET A 119 -7.94 8.21 1.96
C MET A 119 -6.72 7.38 2.33
N ILE A 120 -6.83 6.07 2.29
CA ILE A 120 -5.72 5.14 2.49
C ILE A 120 -5.38 4.50 1.16
N ILE A 121 -4.30 4.98 0.54
CA ILE A 121 -3.93 4.64 -0.84
C ILE A 121 -2.87 3.55 -0.93
N GLY A 122 -2.84 2.86 -2.07
CA GLY A 122 -1.76 1.95 -2.41
C GLY A 122 -0.66 2.57 -3.28
N GLY A 123 -0.88 3.77 -3.84
CA GLY A 123 0.06 4.44 -4.74
C GLY A 123 1.40 4.79 -4.08
N GLU A 124 2.51 4.62 -4.80
CA GLU A 124 3.88 4.75 -4.26
C GLU A 124 4.65 5.96 -4.80
N ALA A 125 4.14 6.66 -5.86
CA ALA A 125 4.82 7.85 -6.38
C ALA A 125 5.00 8.89 -5.27
N SER A 126 6.22 9.43 -5.16
CA SER A 126 6.61 10.33 -4.06
C SER A 126 5.79 11.61 -4.03
N ASP A 127 5.42 12.15 -5.19
CA ASP A 127 4.71 13.42 -5.32
C ASP A 127 3.27 13.39 -4.77
N LEU A 128 2.66 12.21 -4.58
CA LEU A 128 1.28 12.08 -4.10
C LEU A 128 1.08 12.72 -2.72
N THR A 129 2.01 12.54 -1.80
CA THR A 129 1.96 13.05 -0.42
C THR A 129 2.76 14.35 -0.25
N GLN A 130 3.62 14.70 -1.18
CA GLN A 130 4.49 15.88 -1.06
C GLN A 130 3.80 17.20 -1.45
N GLN A 131 2.54 17.17 -1.87
CA GLN A 131 1.76 18.33 -2.28
C GLN A 131 0.95 18.98 -1.14
N GLY A 132 1.13 18.53 0.10
CA GLY A 132 0.44 19.08 1.27
C GLY A 132 -0.98 18.55 1.48
N ALA A 133 -1.31 17.36 0.96
CA ALA A 133 -2.57 16.68 1.23
C ALA A 133 -2.69 16.35 2.73
N LYS A 134 -3.86 16.64 3.31
CA LYS A 134 -4.14 16.43 4.73
C LYS A 134 -4.91 15.15 5.00
N TYR A 135 -5.57 14.62 3.97
CA TYR A 135 -6.46 13.45 4.07
C TYR A 135 -5.91 12.23 3.33
N LEU A 136 -4.63 12.25 2.93
CA LEU A 136 -4.00 11.18 2.16
C LEU A 136 -2.97 10.43 3.00
N PHE A 137 -3.12 9.11 3.11
CA PHE A 137 -2.25 8.23 3.92
C PHE A 137 -1.84 7.00 3.13
N ARG A 138 -0.61 6.53 3.34
CA ARG A 138 -0.12 5.28 2.74
C ARG A 138 -0.06 4.16 3.75
N THR A 139 -0.12 2.93 3.26
CA THR A 139 0.28 1.72 4.00
C THR A 139 1.45 1.00 3.32
N SER A 140 1.97 1.61 2.24
CA SER A 140 3.23 1.25 1.56
C SER A 140 4.25 2.38 1.66
N PHE A 141 5.50 2.06 1.33
CA PHE A 141 6.52 3.10 1.21
C PHE A 141 6.25 4.01 0.00
N GLY A 142 6.41 5.30 0.19
CA GLY A 142 6.63 6.21 -0.93
C GLY A 142 8.04 6.03 -1.48
N GLN A 143 8.23 6.34 -2.75
CA GLN A 143 9.52 6.18 -3.44
C GLN A 143 10.66 6.99 -2.80
N GLN A 144 10.35 8.09 -2.11
CA GLN A 144 11.31 8.86 -1.33
C GLN A 144 11.87 8.12 -0.10
N VAL A 145 11.22 7.02 0.31
CA VAL A 145 11.68 6.13 1.38
C VAL A 145 12.26 4.83 0.80
N SER A 146 11.63 4.24 -0.19
CA SER A 146 12.09 2.95 -0.74
C SER A 146 13.35 3.09 -1.60
N MET A 147 13.50 4.13 -2.42
CA MET A 147 14.66 4.28 -3.30
C MET A 147 15.99 4.49 -2.56
N PRO A 148 16.07 5.26 -1.46
CA PRO A 148 17.29 5.26 -0.62
C PRO A 148 17.67 3.89 -0.06
N LYS A 149 16.68 3.06 0.32
CA LYS A 149 16.92 1.70 0.83
C LYS A 149 17.50 0.78 -0.25
N ILE A 150 16.90 0.79 -1.45
CA ILE A 150 17.40 0.01 -2.58
C ILE A 150 18.81 0.49 -3.02
N ALA A 151 19.05 1.80 -2.99
CA ALA A 151 20.35 2.38 -3.32
C ALA A 151 21.44 1.97 -2.33
N ASN A 152 21.13 1.95 -1.03
CA ASN A 152 22.04 1.40 -0.01
C ASN A 152 22.32 -0.08 -0.27
N TYR A 153 21.29 -0.89 -0.59
CA TYR A 153 21.45 -2.30 -0.93
C TYR A 153 22.37 -2.49 -2.16
N ILE A 154 22.18 -1.68 -3.21
CA ILE A 154 23.04 -1.75 -4.41
C ILE A 154 24.47 -1.39 -4.07
N ARG A 155 24.72 -0.34 -3.27
CA ARG A 155 26.05 0.10 -2.87
C ARG A 155 26.76 -0.92 -1.97
N ASP A 156 26.06 -1.38 -0.93
CA ASP A 156 26.70 -2.09 0.20
C ASP A 156 26.75 -3.60 0.00
N VAL A 157 25.72 -4.16 -0.65
CA VAL A 157 25.56 -5.62 -0.82
C VAL A 157 25.90 -6.05 -2.24
N VAL A 158 25.29 -5.42 -3.25
CA VAL A 158 25.55 -5.75 -4.67
C VAL A 158 26.92 -5.22 -5.09
N LYS A 159 27.34 -4.08 -4.52
CA LYS A 159 28.61 -3.38 -4.77
C LYS A 159 28.77 -2.93 -6.24
N ALA A 160 27.65 -2.70 -6.93
CA ALA A 160 27.68 -2.20 -8.29
C ALA A 160 28.06 -0.73 -8.35
N LYS A 161 28.96 -0.39 -9.28
CA LYS A 161 29.43 0.99 -9.54
C LYS A 161 28.69 1.62 -10.71
N ASN A 162 28.06 0.79 -11.54
CA ASN A 162 27.18 1.25 -12.61
C ASN A 162 25.97 0.33 -12.74
N VAL A 163 24.80 0.91 -13.04
CA VAL A 163 23.53 0.22 -13.14
C VAL A 163 22.77 0.66 -14.37
N ALA A 164 21.96 -0.23 -14.96
CA ALA A 164 20.91 0.17 -15.89
C ALA A 164 19.58 0.27 -15.14
N VAL A 165 18.70 1.17 -15.54
CA VAL A 165 17.32 1.23 -15.05
C VAL A 165 16.35 0.99 -16.21
N VAL A 166 15.40 0.07 -15.98
CA VAL A 166 14.28 -0.22 -16.88
C VAL A 166 13.01 0.13 -16.11
N TRP A 167 12.22 1.04 -16.62
CA TRP A 167 11.07 1.59 -15.90
C TRP A 167 9.85 1.77 -16.80
N VAL A 168 8.63 1.61 -16.25
CA VAL A 168 7.40 1.81 -16.99
C VAL A 168 7.06 3.31 -17.12
N ASN A 169 6.67 3.75 -18.33
CA ASN A 169 6.33 5.12 -18.64
C ASN A 169 4.92 5.49 -18.13
N ASN A 170 4.80 5.61 -16.81
CA ASN A 170 3.64 6.15 -16.11
C ASN A 170 4.08 6.90 -14.85
N ASP A 171 3.16 7.48 -14.08
CA ASP A 171 3.51 8.25 -12.86
C ASP A 171 4.30 7.42 -11.84
N PHE A 172 3.98 6.12 -11.68
CA PHE A 172 4.71 5.22 -10.80
C PHE A 172 6.16 5.02 -11.27
N GLY A 173 6.34 4.58 -12.51
CA GLY A 173 7.68 4.28 -13.05
C GLY A 173 8.55 5.52 -13.17
N LYS A 174 7.99 6.65 -13.63
CA LYS A 174 8.71 7.92 -13.74
C LYS A 174 9.19 8.44 -12.39
N GLY A 175 8.31 8.46 -11.40
CA GLY A 175 8.67 8.89 -10.04
C GLY A 175 9.75 8.00 -9.42
N GLY A 176 9.64 6.67 -9.59
CA GLY A 176 10.64 5.71 -9.14
C GLY A 176 11.99 5.90 -9.80
N ARG A 177 12.00 6.03 -11.12
CA ARG A 177 13.23 6.29 -11.89
C ARG A 177 13.92 7.58 -11.48
N ASP A 178 13.16 8.67 -11.28
CA ASP A 178 13.73 9.97 -10.92
C ASP A 178 14.34 9.92 -9.50
N ASN A 179 13.64 9.33 -8.53
CA ASN A 179 14.17 9.11 -7.18
C ASN A 179 15.37 8.15 -7.21
N PHE A 180 15.31 7.07 -7.96
CA PHE A 180 16.42 6.11 -8.10
C PHE A 180 17.67 6.78 -8.64
N LYS A 181 17.56 7.55 -9.73
CA LYS A 181 18.71 8.28 -10.32
C LYS A 181 19.33 9.26 -9.31
N LYS A 182 18.50 10.04 -8.61
CA LYS A 182 18.97 10.94 -7.55
C LYS A 182 19.76 10.18 -6.48
N GLU A 183 19.28 9.01 -6.07
CA GLU A 183 19.94 8.20 -5.05
C GLU A 183 21.23 7.54 -5.57
N MET A 184 21.28 7.16 -6.86
CA MET A 184 22.52 6.67 -7.50
C MET A 184 23.57 7.78 -7.56
N ASP A 185 23.20 8.95 -8.05
CA ASP A 185 24.10 10.11 -8.16
C ASP A 185 24.68 10.49 -6.80
N SER A 186 23.86 10.52 -5.74
CA SER A 186 24.32 10.85 -4.38
C SER A 186 25.32 9.85 -3.79
N ARG A 187 25.41 8.64 -4.35
CA ARG A 187 26.33 7.56 -3.95
C ARG A 187 27.48 7.33 -4.93
N GLY A 188 27.57 8.17 -5.97
CA GLY A 188 28.60 8.03 -7.03
C GLY A 188 28.41 6.77 -7.89
N ILE A 189 27.21 6.23 -7.97
CA ILE A 189 26.88 5.07 -8.82
C ILE A 189 26.35 5.58 -10.17
N LYS A 190 26.99 5.20 -11.25
CA LYS A 190 26.63 5.65 -12.60
C LYS A 190 25.36 4.94 -13.07
N VAL A 191 24.40 5.68 -13.62
CA VAL A 191 23.30 5.11 -14.40
C VAL A 191 23.75 5.01 -15.88
N ALA A 192 24.13 3.79 -16.28
CA ALA A 192 24.70 3.51 -17.59
C ALA A 192 23.63 3.47 -18.71
N ALA A 193 22.40 3.12 -18.37
CA ALA A 193 21.25 3.19 -19.27
C ALA A 193 19.98 3.55 -18.50
N ASP A 194 19.12 4.32 -19.15
CA ASP A 194 17.84 4.81 -18.63
C ASP A 194 16.77 4.47 -19.69
N LEU A 195 16.07 3.35 -19.49
CA LEU A 195 15.23 2.71 -20.49
C LEU A 195 13.77 2.74 -20.06
N SER A 196 12.96 3.53 -20.76
CA SER A 196 11.51 3.55 -20.55
C SER A 196 10.83 2.47 -21.38
N THR A 197 9.81 1.85 -20.80
CA THR A 197 8.93 0.86 -21.44
C THR A 197 7.49 1.36 -21.39
N GLU A 198 6.62 0.86 -22.25
CA GLU A 198 5.24 1.30 -22.26
C GLU A 198 4.40 0.51 -21.24
N SER A 199 3.37 1.15 -20.67
CA SER A 199 2.43 0.49 -19.76
C SER A 199 1.64 -0.57 -20.52
N GLY A 200 1.64 -1.80 -19.99
CA GLY A 200 1.03 -2.97 -20.65
C GLY A 200 1.89 -3.62 -21.73
N GLN A 201 3.17 -3.23 -21.86
CA GLN A 201 4.09 -3.79 -22.85
C GLN A 201 4.19 -5.32 -22.75
N THR A 202 4.12 -5.99 -23.87
CA THR A 202 4.16 -7.46 -23.96
C THR A 202 5.49 -8.01 -24.43
N ASP A 203 6.24 -7.27 -25.26
CA ASP A 203 7.54 -7.65 -25.81
C ASP A 203 8.65 -6.74 -25.25
N PHE A 204 9.65 -7.36 -24.64
CA PHE A 204 10.80 -6.70 -24.02
C PHE A 204 12.13 -7.02 -24.73
N ALA A 205 12.09 -7.67 -25.90
CA ALA A 205 13.30 -8.11 -26.57
C ALA A 205 14.29 -6.97 -26.85
N ALA A 206 13.80 -5.85 -27.37
CA ALA A 206 14.63 -4.68 -27.67
C ALA A 206 15.17 -4.00 -26.40
N ASP A 207 14.36 -3.95 -25.33
CA ASP A 207 14.76 -3.31 -24.07
C ASP A 207 15.85 -4.12 -23.36
N VAL A 208 15.74 -5.44 -23.37
CA VAL A 208 16.78 -6.35 -22.85
C VAL A 208 18.08 -6.20 -23.64
N VAL A 209 18.04 -6.12 -24.97
CA VAL A 209 19.23 -5.85 -25.80
C VAL A 209 19.91 -4.56 -25.40
N LYS A 210 19.14 -3.47 -25.23
CA LYS A 210 19.68 -2.16 -24.80
C LYS A 210 20.26 -2.24 -23.38
N ALA A 211 19.58 -2.92 -22.46
CA ALA A 211 20.07 -3.08 -21.10
C ALA A 211 21.39 -3.87 -21.05
N LYS A 212 21.53 -4.93 -21.86
CA LYS A 212 22.79 -5.67 -22.00
C LYS A 212 23.90 -4.82 -22.59
N ALA A 213 23.61 -4.06 -23.66
CA ALA A 213 24.58 -3.19 -24.34
C ALA A 213 25.14 -2.08 -23.43
N ALA A 214 24.45 -1.74 -22.35
CA ALA A 214 24.91 -0.77 -21.37
C ALA A 214 26.11 -1.24 -20.52
N ASN A 215 26.45 -2.51 -20.56
CA ASN A 215 27.51 -3.14 -19.74
C ASN A 215 27.38 -2.78 -18.24
N ALA A 216 26.15 -2.72 -17.75
CA ALA A 216 25.85 -2.43 -16.37
C ALA A 216 26.17 -3.65 -15.47
N GLU A 217 26.61 -3.39 -14.24
CA GLU A 217 26.91 -4.42 -13.25
C GLU A 217 25.64 -4.95 -12.55
N ALA A 218 24.52 -4.24 -12.68
CA ALA A 218 23.19 -4.67 -12.26
C ALA A 218 22.13 -3.94 -13.09
N ILE A 219 20.92 -4.53 -13.19
CA ILE A 219 19.77 -3.91 -13.85
C ILE A 219 18.68 -3.72 -12.80
N PHE A 220 18.30 -2.48 -12.54
CA PHE A 220 17.15 -2.15 -11.72
C PHE A 220 15.89 -2.15 -12.59
N VAL A 221 14.94 -3.03 -12.26
CA VAL A 221 13.70 -3.25 -12.99
C VAL A 221 12.55 -2.68 -12.17
N TYR A 222 11.92 -1.63 -12.68
CA TYR A 222 10.86 -0.89 -12.00
C TYR A 222 9.66 -0.69 -12.93
N VAL A 223 8.97 -1.77 -13.20
CA VAL A 223 7.78 -1.86 -14.04
C VAL A 223 6.64 -2.52 -13.25
N ASN A 224 5.42 -2.56 -13.79
CA ASN A 224 4.32 -3.21 -13.09
C ASN A 224 4.49 -4.75 -13.05
N GLU A 225 3.69 -5.44 -12.26
CA GLU A 225 3.88 -6.86 -11.92
C GLU A 225 3.90 -7.78 -13.16
N GLU A 226 2.92 -7.66 -14.07
CA GLU A 226 2.89 -8.52 -15.26
C GLU A 226 4.04 -8.22 -16.23
N GLU A 227 4.41 -6.96 -16.38
CA GLU A 227 5.54 -6.50 -17.19
C GLU A 227 6.85 -7.02 -16.60
N SER A 228 6.98 -7.02 -15.27
CA SER A 228 8.12 -7.59 -14.55
C SER A 228 8.33 -9.07 -14.90
N ALA A 229 7.28 -9.86 -14.91
CA ALA A 229 7.36 -11.27 -15.27
C ALA A 229 7.79 -11.47 -16.73
N ARG A 230 7.30 -10.64 -17.65
CA ARG A 230 7.68 -10.67 -19.09
C ARG A 230 9.12 -10.27 -19.27
N PHE A 231 9.57 -9.20 -18.61
CA PHE A 231 10.96 -8.76 -18.63
C PHE A 231 11.91 -9.83 -18.10
N LEU A 232 11.60 -10.45 -16.96
CA LEU A 232 12.41 -11.52 -16.38
C LEU A 232 12.60 -12.70 -17.36
N ARG A 233 11.51 -13.16 -17.99
CA ARG A 233 11.59 -14.25 -19.00
C ARG A 233 12.47 -13.85 -20.17
N GLU A 234 12.31 -12.67 -20.73
CA GLU A 234 13.10 -12.23 -21.85
C GLU A 234 14.58 -12.01 -21.48
N ALA A 235 14.83 -11.46 -20.29
CA ALA A 235 16.20 -11.27 -19.79
C ALA A 235 16.95 -12.61 -19.67
N ARG A 236 16.31 -13.65 -19.12
CA ARG A 236 16.93 -14.98 -19.02
C ARG A 236 17.08 -15.65 -20.38
N LYS A 237 16.09 -15.57 -21.25
CA LYS A 237 16.14 -16.08 -22.62
C LYS A 237 17.33 -15.47 -23.39
N GLN A 238 17.63 -14.19 -23.20
CA GLN A 238 18.77 -13.51 -23.82
C GLN A 238 20.08 -13.65 -23.03
N GLY A 239 20.13 -14.46 -21.96
CA GLY A 239 21.34 -14.74 -21.21
C GLY A 239 21.85 -13.57 -20.36
N VAL A 240 20.96 -12.73 -19.82
CA VAL A 240 21.35 -11.71 -18.82
C VAL A 240 21.84 -12.42 -17.57
N SER A 241 23.10 -12.23 -17.22
CA SER A 241 23.77 -12.84 -16.06
C SER A 241 23.97 -11.89 -14.87
N VAL A 242 23.91 -10.59 -15.11
CA VAL A 242 24.02 -9.59 -14.04
C VAL A 242 22.80 -9.63 -13.13
N PRO A 243 22.93 -9.20 -11.85
CA PRO A 243 21.81 -9.13 -10.93
C PRO A 243 20.64 -8.33 -11.49
N LEU A 244 19.44 -8.93 -11.45
CA LEU A 244 18.17 -8.23 -11.69
C LEU A 244 17.64 -7.80 -10.34
N ILE A 245 17.55 -6.48 -10.14
CA ILE A 245 17.21 -5.87 -8.86
C ILE A 245 15.87 -5.14 -9.02
N GLY A 246 15.03 -5.23 -8.02
CA GLY A 246 13.75 -4.52 -8.04
C GLY A 246 13.16 -4.32 -6.67
N GLU A 247 11.89 -4.05 -6.67
CA GLU A 247 11.05 -3.91 -5.50
C GLU A 247 9.92 -4.95 -5.49
N THR A 248 8.91 -4.75 -4.69
CA THR A 248 7.74 -5.62 -4.54
C THR A 248 7.07 -5.97 -5.87
N THR A 249 7.06 -5.05 -6.84
CA THR A 249 6.52 -5.28 -8.18
C THR A 249 7.34 -6.25 -9.04
N LEU A 250 8.61 -6.49 -8.69
CA LEU A 250 9.44 -7.51 -9.32
C LEU A 250 9.43 -8.84 -8.55
N LEU A 251 9.30 -8.77 -7.22
CA LEU A 251 9.60 -9.87 -6.31
C LEU A 251 8.34 -10.52 -5.70
N GLY A 252 7.15 -10.04 -6.05
CA GLY A 252 5.88 -10.61 -5.57
C GLY A 252 5.65 -12.04 -6.08
N GLN A 253 5.02 -12.91 -5.27
CA GLN A 253 4.80 -14.32 -5.64
C GLN A 253 4.05 -14.47 -6.97
N LYS A 254 3.09 -13.61 -7.27
CA LYS A 254 2.38 -13.60 -8.56
C LYS A 254 3.31 -13.40 -9.75
N VAL A 255 4.29 -12.51 -9.62
CA VAL A 255 5.32 -12.28 -10.66
C VAL A 255 6.19 -13.51 -10.81
N ILE A 256 6.60 -14.10 -9.69
CA ILE A 256 7.41 -15.35 -9.67
C ILE A 256 6.66 -16.47 -10.37
N ASP A 257 5.39 -16.67 -10.05
CA ASP A 257 4.56 -17.72 -10.68
C ASP A 257 4.43 -17.51 -12.20
N LEU A 258 4.27 -16.26 -12.64
CA LEU A 258 4.17 -15.91 -14.05
C LEU A 258 5.51 -16.02 -14.79
N ALA A 259 6.61 -15.71 -14.13
CA ALA A 259 7.95 -15.77 -14.74
C ALA A 259 8.54 -17.19 -14.72
N GLY A 260 8.07 -18.04 -13.78
CA GLY A 260 8.63 -19.36 -13.57
C GLY A 260 10.11 -19.31 -13.17
N ASP A 261 10.93 -20.23 -13.66
CA ASP A 261 12.36 -20.31 -13.36
C ASP A 261 13.14 -19.04 -13.73
N ALA A 262 12.62 -18.21 -14.63
CA ALA A 262 13.24 -16.96 -15.00
C ALA A 262 13.30 -15.93 -13.85
N ALA A 263 12.46 -16.10 -12.83
CA ALA A 263 12.47 -15.25 -11.64
C ALA A 263 13.64 -15.57 -10.69
N ASN A 264 14.19 -16.80 -10.72
CA ASN A 264 15.24 -17.20 -9.79
C ASN A 264 16.46 -16.26 -9.86
N GLY A 265 16.95 -15.85 -8.68
CA GLY A 265 18.05 -14.89 -8.53
C GLY A 265 17.66 -13.42 -8.72
N ALA A 266 16.40 -13.11 -9.04
CA ALA A 266 15.91 -11.75 -8.91
C ALA A 266 15.86 -11.35 -7.43
N ARG A 267 16.28 -10.14 -7.08
CA ARG A 267 16.44 -9.74 -5.67
C ARG A 267 16.25 -8.24 -5.48
N GLY A 268 16.07 -7.82 -4.24
CA GLY A 268 15.94 -6.39 -3.95
C GLY A 268 15.13 -6.10 -2.70
N HIS A 269 14.56 -4.91 -2.64
CA HIS A 269 13.81 -4.40 -1.51
C HIS A 269 12.34 -4.86 -1.56
N VAL A 270 11.83 -5.30 -0.43
CA VAL A 270 10.39 -5.50 -0.21
C VAL A 270 9.96 -4.73 1.04
N GLY A 271 9.10 -3.75 0.83
CA GLY A 271 8.56 -2.92 1.92
C GLY A 271 7.57 -3.68 2.79
N LEU A 272 6.90 -4.66 2.19
CA LEU A 272 5.96 -5.56 2.82
C LEU A 272 5.82 -6.82 1.97
N SER A 273 5.71 -7.97 2.61
CA SER A 273 5.51 -9.25 1.94
C SER A 273 4.75 -10.20 2.86
N ALA A 274 4.02 -11.13 2.27
CA ALA A 274 3.39 -12.22 3.00
C ALA A 274 4.38 -13.26 3.53
N ASP A 275 5.66 -13.16 3.16
CA ASP A 275 6.73 -14.11 3.51
C ASP A 275 7.76 -13.55 4.51
N ILE A 276 7.51 -12.36 5.05
CA ILE A 276 8.39 -11.80 6.10
C ILE A 276 8.30 -12.65 7.38
N PRO A 277 9.40 -12.74 8.16
CA PRO A 277 9.48 -13.62 9.34
C PRO A 277 8.75 -13.02 10.56
N VAL A 278 7.48 -12.67 10.36
CA VAL A 278 6.58 -12.14 11.39
C VAL A 278 5.40 -13.09 11.56
N PRO A 279 5.24 -13.75 12.72
CA PRO A 279 4.20 -14.77 12.93
C PRO A 279 2.78 -14.28 12.59
N ALA A 280 2.44 -13.04 12.93
CA ALA A 280 1.14 -12.44 12.61
C ALA A 280 0.91 -12.33 11.09
N VAL A 281 1.95 -12.07 10.30
CA VAL A 281 1.84 -12.02 8.83
C VAL A 281 1.59 -13.41 8.27
N ALA A 282 2.25 -14.44 8.79
CA ALA A 282 2.00 -15.82 8.39
C ALA A 282 0.56 -16.26 8.70
N GLU A 283 0.01 -15.85 9.83
CA GLU A 283 -1.39 -16.10 10.19
C GLU A 283 -2.36 -15.41 9.21
N VAL A 284 -2.13 -14.14 8.90
CA VAL A 284 -2.92 -13.37 7.92
C VAL A 284 -2.85 -14.03 6.55
N LYS A 285 -1.65 -14.43 6.09
CA LYS A 285 -1.46 -15.17 4.83
C LYS A 285 -2.31 -16.44 4.77
N ASN A 286 -2.31 -17.24 5.82
CA ASN A 286 -3.08 -18.47 5.88
C ASN A 286 -4.59 -18.22 5.86
N LYS A 287 -5.09 -17.25 6.63
CA LYS A 287 -6.50 -16.85 6.65
C LYS A 287 -6.94 -16.32 5.28
N PHE A 288 -6.13 -15.48 4.67
CA PHE A 288 -6.40 -14.92 3.35
C PHE A 288 -6.51 -16.03 2.30
N ASN A 289 -5.52 -16.94 2.24
CA ASN A 289 -5.54 -18.06 1.32
C ASN A 289 -6.72 -19.01 1.55
N ALA A 290 -7.08 -19.27 2.81
CA ALA A 290 -8.25 -20.08 3.14
C ALA A 290 -9.55 -19.46 2.60
N ARG A 291 -9.67 -18.12 2.63
CA ARG A 291 -10.86 -17.39 2.19
C ARG A 291 -10.91 -17.18 0.67
N PHE A 292 -9.85 -16.66 0.09
CA PHE A 292 -9.83 -16.20 -1.30
C PHE A 292 -9.21 -17.20 -2.29
N LYS A 293 -8.61 -18.30 -1.79
CA LYS A 293 -8.00 -19.38 -2.58
C LYS A 293 -6.77 -18.96 -3.40
N TYR A 294 -6.09 -17.90 -2.95
CA TYR A 294 -4.79 -17.48 -3.45
C TYR A 294 -3.99 -16.81 -2.33
N VAL A 295 -2.69 -16.69 -2.50
CA VAL A 295 -1.79 -16.08 -1.51
C VAL A 295 -1.82 -14.55 -1.70
N PRO A 296 -1.95 -13.76 -0.62
CA PRO A 296 -1.92 -12.32 -0.73
C PRO A 296 -0.53 -11.85 -1.18
N ASP A 297 -0.51 -10.84 -2.03
CA ASP A 297 0.70 -10.07 -2.26
C ASP A 297 0.81 -8.90 -1.25
N HIS A 298 1.78 -8.01 -1.46
CA HIS A 298 1.96 -6.82 -0.64
C HIS A 298 0.71 -5.91 -0.64
N ASN A 299 -0.07 -5.87 -1.73
CA ASN A 299 -1.29 -5.05 -1.79
C ASN A 299 -2.38 -5.61 -0.89
N GLY A 300 -2.52 -6.94 -0.81
CA GLY A 300 -3.45 -7.57 0.13
C GLY A 300 -3.16 -7.18 1.58
N ILE A 301 -1.88 -7.16 1.95
CA ILE A 301 -1.47 -6.75 3.29
C ILE A 301 -1.63 -5.24 3.49
N LYS A 302 -1.38 -4.40 2.46
CA LYS A 302 -1.67 -2.94 2.52
C LYS A 302 -3.14 -2.67 2.83
N GLY A 303 -4.05 -3.34 2.14
CA GLY A 303 -5.49 -3.20 2.35
C GLY A 303 -5.92 -3.64 3.75
N TYR A 304 -5.41 -4.78 4.21
CA TYR A 304 -5.66 -5.31 5.54
C TYR A 304 -5.20 -4.34 6.63
N THR A 305 -3.94 -3.93 6.61
CA THR A 305 -3.37 -3.01 7.61
C THR A 305 -3.99 -1.62 7.55
N GLY A 306 -4.40 -1.17 6.36
CA GLY A 306 -5.06 0.13 6.18
C GLY A 306 -6.41 0.23 6.90
N VAL A 307 -7.20 -0.83 6.84
CA VAL A 307 -8.48 -0.89 7.58
C VAL A 307 -8.22 -0.89 9.09
N TYR A 308 -7.26 -1.67 9.57
CA TYR A 308 -6.92 -1.70 10.99
C TYR A 308 -6.36 -0.38 11.50
N ALA A 309 -5.56 0.34 10.69
CA ALA A 309 -5.06 1.66 11.03
C ALA A 309 -6.21 2.67 11.22
N ALA A 310 -7.16 2.72 10.27
CA ALA A 310 -8.33 3.58 10.37
C ALA A 310 -9.23 3.22 11.57
N ALA A 311 -9.45 1.92 11.78
CA ALA A 311 -10.26 1.44 12.89
C ALA A 311 -9.63 1.73 14.26
N TYR A 312 -8.33 1.50 14.43
CA TYR A 312 -7.59 1.79 15.64
C TYR A 312 -7.63 3.28 15.99
N ALA A 313 -7.28 4.13 15.00
CA ALA A 313 -7.30 5.59 15.20
C ALA A 313 -8.70 6.09 15.56
N THR A 314 -9.74 5.59 14.89
CA THR A 314 -11.15 5.91 15.22
C THR A 314 -11.54 5.41 16.62
N GLY A 315 -11.11 4.21 17.00
CA GLY A 315 -11.36 3.67 18.36
C GLY A 315 -10.73 4.55 19.45
N LYS A 316 -9.52 5.08 19.22
CA LYS A 316 -8.85 6.02 20.11
C LYS A 316 -9.60 7.36 20.21
N LEU A 317 -10.19 7.83 19.12
CA LEU A 317 -11.02 9.06 19.12
C LEU A 317 -12.37 8.85 19.82
N GLY A 318 -12.89 7.64 19.87
CA GLY A 318 -14.21 7.31 20.44
C GLY A 318 -15.40 7.92 19.68
N LYS A 319 -15.18 8.44 18.47
CA LYS A 319 -16.22 9.05 17.62
C LYS A 319 -15.90 8.90 16.14
N LEU A 320 -16.93 8.95 15.30
CA LEU A 320 -16.80 9.00 13.84
C LEU A 320 -16.69 10.47 13.39
N ASP A 321 -15.48 10.93 13.17
CA ASP A 321 -15.14 12.29 12.76
C ASP A 321 -13.97 12.22 11.77
N ARG A 322 -14.24 12.53 10.49
CA ARG A 322 -13.26 12.43 9.39
C ARG A 322 -12.06 13.34 9.59
N LYS A 323 -12.31 14.60 10.03
CA LYS A 323 -11.23 15.57 10.26
C LYS A 323 -10.34 15.16 11.43
N ALA A 324 -10.95 14.71 12.52
CA ALA A 324 -10.22 14.23 13.67
C ALA A 324 -9.43 12.94 13.35
N LEU A 325 -10.00 12.03 12.54
CA LEU A 325 -9.31 10.84 12.07
C LEU A 325 -8.07 11.22 11.26
N ALA A 326 -8.21 12.05 10.24
CA ALA A 326 -7.07 12.51 9.45
C ALA A 326 -6.00 13.18 10.33
N ALA A 327 -6.40 14.12 11.16
CA ALA A 327 -5.48 14.80 12.07
C ALA A 327 -4.75 13.84 13.03
N SER A 328 -5.43 12.79 13.49
CA SER A 328 -4.83 11.81 14.43
C SER A 328 -3.86 10.85 13.78
N LEU A 329 -4.01 10.58 12.48
CA LEU A 329 -3.09 9.68 11.74
C LEU A 329 -1.73 10.35 11.49
N HIS A 330 -1.67 11.66 11.30
CA HIS A 330 -0.40 12.37 11.16
C HIS A 330 0.42 12.29 12.46
N GLY A 331 1.64 11.77 12.35
CA GLY A 331 2.53 11.53 13.50
C GLY A 331 2.16 10.31 14.35
N MET A 332 1.09 9.58 14.04
CA MET A 332 0.68 8.40 14.81
C MET A 332 1.64 7.23 14.58
N THR A 333 2.03 6.59 15.67
CA THR A 333 2.68 5.27 15.65
C THR A 333 1.70 4.24 16.18
N ILE A 334 1.51 3.16 15.44
CA ILE A 334 0.72 1.99 15.87
C ILE A 334 1.65 0.79 15.93
N ALA A 335 1.77 0.19 17.09
CA ALA A 335 2.57 -1.03 17.29
C ALA A 335 1.66 -2.28 17.32
N PRO A 336 2.15 -3.46 16.93
CA PRO A 336 1.36 -4.71 16.95
C PRO A 336 0.85 -5.10 18.34
N LYS A 337 1.50 -4.67 19.42
CA LYS A 337 1.03 -4.87 20.80
C LYS A 337 -0.24 -4.08 21.12
N ASP A 338 -0.46 -2.95 20.44
CA ASP A 338 -1.61 -2.07 20.65
C ASP A 338 -2.75 -2.40 19.67
N GLU A 339 -2.39 -2.80 18.44
CA GLU A 339 -3.30 -3.28 17.40
C GLU A 339 -2.62 -4.39 16.56
N PRO A 340 -2.90 -5.66 16.85
CA PRO A 340 -2.28 -6.78 16.13
C PRO A 340 -2.48 -6.76 14.61
N GLY A 341 -3.57 -6.18 14.14
CA GLY A 341 -3.88 -6.07 12.71
C GLY A 341 -2.97 -5.12 11.93
N ILE A 342 -2.14 -4.32 12.62
CA ILE A 342 -1.13 -3.49 11.94
C ILE A 342 0.09 -4.30 11.50
N LEU A 343 0.30 -5.49 12.06
CA LEU A 343 1.30 -6.51 11.76
C LEU A 343 2.76 -6.09 12.03
N ILE A 344 3.15 -4.89 11.63
CA ILE A 344 4.48 -4.31 11.81
C ILE A 344 4.30 -2.90 12.35
N GLU A 345 5.10 -2.50 13.34
CA GLU A 345 5.08 -1.13 13.85
C GLU A 345 5.19 -0.13 12.70
N THR A 346 4.19 0.72 12.59
CA THR A 346 4.07 1.69 11.52
C THR A 346 3.87 3.08 12.10
N THR A 347 4.68 4.04 11.62
CA THR A 347 4.59 5.46 11.97
C THR A 347 4.24 6.25 10.71
N TRP A 348 3.17 7.05 10.76
CA TRP A 348 2.88 8.04 9.73
C TRP A 348 3.56 9.34 10.08
N ASP A 349 4.22 9.94 9.10
CA ASP A 349 4.78 11.28 9.23
C ASP A 349 3.70 12.38 9.05
N ALA A 350 4.13 13.64 9.11
CA ALA A 350 3.25 14.79 8.93
C ALA A 350 2.65 14.91 7.52
N LYS A 351 3.07 14.10 6.57
CA LYS A 351 2.58 14.08 5.17
C LYS A 351 1.75 12.83 4.85
N GLY A 352 1.53 11.95 5.83
CA GLY A 352 0.83 10.69 5.63
C GLY A 352 1.67 9.59 5.00
N ASP A 353 2.99 9.77 4.90
CA ASP A 353 3.94 8.73 4.49
C ASP A 353 4.37 7.87 5.68
N ILE A 354 4.87 6.67 5.38
CA ILE A 354 5.37 5.76 6.41
C ILE A 354 6.87 5.52 6.26
N ASP A 355 7.55 5.37 7.40
CA ASP A 355 8.88 4.78 7.48
C ASP A 355 8.89 3.69 8.56
N ARG A 356 9.29 2.49 8.17
CA ARG A 356 9.37 1.33 9.04
C ARG A 356 10.50 0.41 8.58
N VAL A 357 10.78 -0.61 9.38
CA VAL A 357 11.61 -1.73 8.95
C VAL A 357 11.08 -2.33 7.66
N SER A 358 11.96 -2.72 6.78
CA SER A 358 11.66 -3.40 5.52
C SER A 358 12.68 -4.52 5.28
N TYR A 359 12.59 -5.20 4.15
CA TYR A 359 13.36 -6.43 3.97
C TYR A 359 14.08 -6.44 2.63
N VAL A 360 15.11 -7.26 2.55
CA VAL A 360 15.71 -7.71 1.29
C VAL A 360 15.17 -9.10 1.01
N ALA A 361 14.75 -9.33 -0.22
CA ALA A 361 14.31 -10.63 -0.68
C ALA A 361 15.09 -11.08 -1.92
N GLU A 362 15.18 -12.38 -2.10
CA GLU A 362 15.69 -13.04 -3.29
C GLU A 362 14.72 -14.15 -3.70
N VAL A 363 14.55 -14.35 -4.99
CA VAL A 363 13.76 -15.46 -5.50
C VAL A 363 14.63 -16.70 -5.57
N VAL A 364 14.29 -17.70 -4.75
CA VAL A 364 15.01 -18.98 -4.66
C VAL A 364 14.02 -20.13 -4.88
N ASN A 365 14.30 -20.95 -5.88
CA ASN A 365 13.44 -22.11 -6.22
C ASN A 365 11.96 -21.74 -6.38
N GLY A 366 11.69 -20.65 -7.11
CA GLY A 366 10.34 -20.19 -7.39
C GLY A 366 9.61 -19.58 -6.19
N LYS A 367 10.32 -19.19 -5.13
CA LYS A 367 9.73 -18.57 -3.93
C LYS A 367 10.47 -17.31 -3.55
N GLN A 368 9.72 -16.30 -3.11
CA GLN A 368 10.31 -15.14 -2.44
C GLN A 368 10.89 -15.58 -1.10
N THR A 369 12.18 -15.35 -0.90
CA THR A 369 12.91 -15.70 0.32
C THR A 369 13.49 -14.42 0.93
N ILE A 370 13.16 -14.13 2.17
CA ILE A 370 13.73 -12.99 2.90
C ILE A 370 15.17 -13.32 3.29
N THR A 371 16.11 -12.49 2.85
CA THR A 371 17.55 -12.66 3.05
C THR A 371 18.18 -11.64 4.00
N GLY A 372 17.43 -10.59 4.36
CA GLY A 372 17.92 -9.56 5.28
C GLY A 372 16.85 -8.55 5.64
N GLU A 373 17.18 -7.72 6.61
CA GLU A 373 16.34 -6.62 7.11
C GLU A 373 17.00 -5.28 6.81
N LEU A 374 16.21 -4.29 6.46
CA LEU A 374 16.64 -2.91 6.23
C LEU A 374 16.00 -2.01 7.30
N PRO A 375 16.79 -1.22 8.05
CA PRO A 375 16.28 -0.38 9.11
C PRO A 375 15.41 0.77 8.58
N LYS A 376 14.69 1.41 9.51
CA LYS A 376 14.06 2.72 9.25
C LYS A 376 15.12 3.71 8.78
N LEU A 377 14.78 4.66 7.92
CA LEU A 377 15.69 5.74 7.53
C LEU A 377 15.83 6.80 8.62
N GLY A 378 14.87 6.88 9.53
CA GLY A 378 14.90 7.84 10.64
C GLY A 378 14.64 9.29 10.21
N LYS A 379 13.80 9.50 9.21
CA LYS A 379 13.44 10.84 8.71
C LYS A 379 12.13 11.31 9.29
#